data_a0905f8b96472d276f85c45549bb7c67
#
_entry.id   a0905f8b96472d276f85c45549bb7c67
#
_cell.length_a   1.000
_cell.length_b   1.000
_cell.length_c   1.000
_cell.angle_alpha   90.00
_cell.angle_beta   90.00
_cell.angle_gamma   90.00
#
_symmetry.space_group_name_H-M   'P 1'
#
loop_
_entity.id
_entity.type
_entity.pdbx_description
1 polymer ?
#
loop_
_entity_poly.entity_id
_entity_poly.type
_entity_poly.pdbx_seq_one_letter_code
_entity_poly.pdbx_strand_id
1 'polypeptide(L)'
;MTRRRPPAYLRFPSPPSDLVIGIMGGSFDPAHSGHTHVIETARRAAGLDRVWVFVSPGNPLKKTQTAFVDRLASAQRRLGGRRTIVSGLEAQLGTRYTIDLLHRLKRMAPHARFVWIMGADNLRDFHTWKSWQAIARLVPIVVVARPGANPKAGLSRFVNAFGARRLNEQDARTLARHKPPVWVYISAPFDPISSSEIRAQMMPNASPPI
;
A
#
# COMPACT_ATOMS: atom_id res chain seq x y z
N MET A 1 -37.74 0.50 4.69
CA MET A 1 -36.45 -0.13 5.07
C MET A 1 -35.37 0.94 5.07
N THR A 2 -35.01 1.48 6.21
CA THR A 2 -33.91 2.46 6.36
C THR A 2 -32.60 1.75 6.17
N ARG A 3 -31.91 1.99 5.06
CA ARG A 3 -30.53 1.48 4.85
C ARG A 3 -29.65 2.06 5.95
N ARG A 4 -29.25 1.25 6.93
CA ARG A 4 -28.25 1.65 7.93
C ARG A 4 -27.01 2.17 7.21
N ARG A 5 -26.56 3.38 7.59
CA ARG A 5 -25.31 3.92 7.05
C ARG A 5 -24.16 2.96 7.38
N PRO A 6 -23.29 2.64 6.40
CA PRO A 6 -22.16 1.76 6.67
C PRO A 6 -21.26 2.36 7.76
N PRO A 7 -20.58 1.52 8.56
CA PRO A 7 -19.60 1.97 9.54
C PRO A 7 -18.57 2.93 8.91
N ALA A 8 -18.00 3.83 9.71
CA ALA A 8 -17.11 4.89 9.21
C ALA A 8 -15.90 4.34 8.42
N TYR A 9 -15.36 3.19 8.82
CA TYR A 9 -14.22 2.53 8.16
C TYR A 9 -14.55 1.90 6.79
N LEU A 10 -15.83 1.77 6.47
CA LEU A 10 -16.30 1.33 5.15
C LEU A 10 -16.73 2.49 4.26
N ARG A 11 -16.75 3.72 4.77
CA ARG A 11 -17.10 4.88 3.96
C ARG A 11 -15.93 5.30 3.08
N PHE A 12 -16.27 5.79 1.89
CA PHE A 12 -15.29 6.44 1.04
C PHE A 12 -14.84 7.75 1.72
N PRO A 13 -13.55 7.92 1.97
CA PRO A 13 -13.04 9.18 2.50
C PRO A 13 -13.13 10.23 1.40
N SER A 14 -14.13 11.12 1.45
CA SER A 14 -14.27 12.20 0.47
C SER A 14 -13.09 13.16 0.60
N PRO A 15 -12.20 13.24 -0.42
CA PRO A 15 -11.11 14.20 -0.39
C PRO A 15 -11.64 15.59 -0.74
N PRO A 16 -11.09 16.64 -0.15
CA PRO A 16 -11.13 17.97 -0.77
C PRO A 16 -10.51 17.91 -2.16
N SER A 17 -10.89 18.81 -3.06
CA SER A 17 -10.30 18.93 -4.40
C SER A 17 -8.77 19.11 -4.33
N ASP A 18 -8.07 18.59 -5.33
CA ASP A 18 -6.64 18.80 -5.61
C ASP A 18 -5.61 18.19 -4.64
N LEU A 19 -6.03 17.36 -3.68
CA LEU A 19 -5.08 16.68 -2.80
C LEU A 19 -4.29 15.60 -3.54
N VAL A 20 -3.02 15.48 -3.15
CA VAL A 20 -2.16 14.36 -3.49
C VAL A 20 -2.32 13.27 -2.44
N ILE A 21 -2.89 12.14 -2.84
CA ILE A 21 -3.25 11.06 -1.93
C ILE A 21 -2.44 9.81 -2.25
N GLY A 22 -1.62 9.38 -1.28
CA GLY A 22 -0.97 8.08 -1.35
C GLY A 22 -1.95 6.96 -1.09
N ILE A 23 -1.89 5.91 -1.90
CA ILE A 23 -2.71 4.71 -1.74
C ILE A 23 -1.80 3.53 -1.42
N MET A 24 -2.06 2.86 -0.31
CA MET A 24 -1.37 1.61 0.06
C MET A 24 -2.39 0.51 0.32
N GLY A 25 -2.29 -0.60 -0.40
CA GLY A 25 -3.09 -1.80 -0.19
C GLY A 25 -2.28 -2.92 0.42
N GLY A 26 -2.91 -3.76 1.21
CA GLY A 26 -2.26 -4.92 1.80
C GLY A 26 -3.17 -5.78 2.68
N SER A 27 -2.69 -6.97 3.04
CA SER A 27 -3.39 -7.84 3.99
C SER A 27 -3.28 -7.33 5.42
N PHE A 28 -2.13 -6.71 5.78
CA PHE A 28 -1.83 -6.22 7.13
C PHE A 28 -2.08 -7.28 8.21
N ASP A 29 -1.41 -8.41 8.09
CA ASP A 29 -1.62 -9.61 8.92
C ASP A 29 -0.33 -10.03 9.66
N PRO A 30 0.04 -9.33 10.75
CA PRO A 30 -0.50 -8.06 11.25
C PRO A 30 0.11 -6.82 10.61
N ALA A 31 -0.46 -5.65 10.91
CA ALA A 31 0.18 -4.35 10.65
C ALA A 31 1.37 -4.15 11.63
N HIS A 32 2.50 -3.62 11.12
CA HIS A 32 3.74 -3.47 11.90
C HIS A 32 4.50 -2.18 11.56
N SER A 33 5.59 -1.89 12.31
CA SER A 33 6.42 -0.69 12.15
C SER A 33 6.92 -0.48 10.72
N GLY A 34 7.25 -1.56 10.01
CA GLY A 34 7.64 -1.47 8.61
C GLY A 34 6.58 -0.88 7.68
N HIS A 35 5.30 -1.10 7.96
CA HIS A 35 4.23 -0.44 7.21
C HIS A 35 4.16 1.06 7.55
N THR A 36 4.28 1.42 8.84
CA THR A 36 4.34 2.82 9.29
C THR A 36 5.51 3.55 8.63
N HIS A 37 6.69 2.92 8.61
CA HIS A 37 7.88 3.46 7.97
C HIS A 37 7.64 3.75 6.48
N VAL A 38 7.13 2.78 5.72
CA VAL A 38 6.83 2.96 4.28
C VAL A 38 5.85 4.11 4.06
N ILE A 39 4.78 4.18 4.86
CA ILE A 39 3.75 5.23 4.76
C ILE A 39 4.36 6.61 5.02
N GLU A 40 5.08 6.79 6.13
CA GLU A 40 5.62 8.09 6.53
C GLU A 40 6.75 8.54 5.61
N THR A 41 7.62 7.62 5.18
CA THR A 41 8.69 7.92 4.22
C THR A 41 8.11 8.34 2.88
N ALA A 42 7.18 7.57 2.31
CA ALA A 42 6.52 7.93 1.06
C ALA A 42 5.81 9.29 1.17
N ARG A 43 5.10 9.51 2.28
CA ARG A 43 4.35 10.75 2.50
C ARG A 43 5.27 11.98 2.50
N ARG A 44 6.39 11.90 3.21
CA ARG A 44 7.35 13.02 3.29
C ARG A 44 8.10 13.24 1.98
N ALA A 45 8.63 12.17 1.38
CA ALA A 45 9.44 12.24 0.18
C ALA A 45 8.62 12.70 -1.04
N ALA A 46 7.45 12.11 -1.26
CA ALA A 46 6.60 12.44 -2.41
C ALA A 46 5.59 13.58 -2.15
N GLY A 47 5.66 14.26 -0.98
CA GLY A 47 4.81 15.39 -0.68
C GLY A 47 3.32 15.05 -0.66
N LEU A 48 2.95 13.87 -0.11
CA LEU A 48 1.57 13.43 -0.05
C LEU A 48 0.82 14.15 1.08
N ASP A 49 -0.34 14.72 0.76
CA ASP A 49 -1.19 15.40 1.74
C ASP A 49 -1.82 14.43 2.72
N ARG A 50 -2.26 13.28 2.20
CA ARG A 50 -2.87 12.19 2.96
C ARG A 50 -2.40 10.84 2.44
N VAL A 51 -2.55 9.80 3.28
CA VAL A 51 -2.40 8.41 2.87
C VAL A 51 -3.67 7.64 3.19
N TRP A 52 -4.18 6.90 2.22
CA TRP A 52 -5.27 5.96 2.41
C TRP A 52 -4.74 4.55 2.35
N VAL A 53 -4.94 3.84 3.45
CA VAL A 53 -4.54 2.44 3.60
C VAL A 53 -5.78 1.56 3.46
N PHE A 54 -5.76 0.66 2.49
CA PHE A 54 -6.85 -0.26 2.24
C PHE A 54 -6.48 -1.66 2.70
N VAL A 55 -7.21 -2.17 3.71
CA VAL A 55 -7.06 -3.54 4.18
C VAL A 55 -7.84 -4.46 3.24
N SER A 56 -7.12 -5.36 2.57
CA SER A 56 -7.74 -6.31 1.65
C SER A 56 -8.57 -7.35 2.42
N PRO A 57 -9.80 -7.65 2.00
CA PRO A 57 -10.62 -8.71 2.60
C PRO A 57 -10.01 -10.11 2.38
N GLY A 58 -9.29 -10.31 1.28
CA GLY A 58 -8.54 -11.50 0.97
C GLY A 58 -7.54 -11.22 -0.15
N ASN A 59 -6.31 -11.69 0.00
CA ASN A 59 -5.29 -11.58 -1.03
C ASN A 59 -5.26 -12.89 -1.82
N PRO A 60 -5.53 -12.88 -3.16
CA PRO A 60 -5.50 -14.10 -3.98
C PRO A 60 -4.13 -14.80 -3.96
N LEU A 61 -3.05 -14.05 -3.66
CA LEU A 61 -1.67 -14.55 -3.67
C LEU A 61 -1.15 -14.96 -2.28
N LYS A 62 -1.91 -14.69 -1.20
CA LYS A 62 -1.49 -14.97 0.18
C LYS A 62 -2.66 -15.47 1.01
N LYS A 63 -2.49 -16.58 1.73
CA LYS A 63 -3.42 -16.97 2.79
C LYS A 63 -3.23 -16.04 3.98
N THR A 64 -4.32 -15.44 4.46
CA THR A 64 -4.34 -14.70 5.73
C THR A 64 -4.73 -15.64 6.85
N GLN A 65 -4.09 -15.52 8.01
CA GLN A 65 -4.38 -16.36 9.20
C GLN A 65 -5.41 -15.70 10.10
N THR A 66 -5.47 -14.35 10.07
CA THR A 66 -6.33 -13.56 10.95
C THR A 66 -7.57 -13.09 10.21
N ALA A 67 -8.71 -13.06 10.90
CA ALA A 67 -9.97 -12.57 10.35
C ALA A 67 -9.85 -11.12 9.86
N PHE A 68 -10.60 -10.78 8.81
CA PHE A 68 -10.55 -9.44 8.20
C PHE A 68 -10.80 -8.31 9.21
N VAL A 69 -11.78 -8.49 10.11
CA VAL A 69 -12.16 -7.47 11.11
C VAL A 69 -10.99 -7.19 12.06
N ASP A 70 -10.30 -8.24 12.50
CA ASP A 70 -9.18 -8.11 13.43
C ASP A 70 -7.97 -7.46 12.75
N ARG A 71 -7.68 -7.82 11.49
CA ARG A 71 -6.64 -7.18 10.70
C ARG A 71 -6.94 -5.70 10.47
N LEU A 72 -8.18 -5.36 10.16
CA LEU A 72 -8.62 -3.98 9.99
C LEU A 72 -8.47 -3.19 11.29
N ALA A 73 -8.93 -3.73 12.43
CA ALA A 73 -8.81 -3.08 13.72
C ALA A 73 -7.33 -2.89 14.14
N SER A 74 -6.49 -3.90 13.91
CA SER A 74 -5.04 -3.83 14.15
C SER A 74 -4.39 -2.75 13.27
N ALA A 75 -4.71 -2.72 11.99
CA ALA A 75 -4.20 -1.71 11.06
C ALA A 75 -4.65 -0.29 11.44
N GLN A 76 -5.91 -0.11 11.87
CA GLN A 76 -6.42 1.18 12.33
C GLN A 76 -5.65 1.70 13.55
N ARG A 77 -5.41 0.83 14.55
CA ARG A 77 -4.64 1.20 15.75
C ARG A 77 -3.19 1.54 15.42
N ARG A 78 -2.57 0.80 14.50
CA ARG A 78 -1.13 0.92 14.22
C ARG A 78 -0.80 2.00 13.20
N LEU A 79 -1.62 2.16 12.17
CA LEU A 79 -1.34 2.99 11.00
C LEU A 79 -2.23 4.23 10.92
N GLY A 80 -3.38 4.23 11.61
CA GLY A 80 -4.33 5.34 11.60
C GLY A 80 -3.76 6.59 12.27
N GLY A 81 -4.12 7.77 11.74
CA GLY A 81 -3.68 9.06 12.26
C GLY A 81 -4.24 10.25 11.51
N ARG A 82 -3.81 11.46 11.89
CA ARG A 82 -4.32 12.71 11.30
C ARG A 82 -4.23 12.77 9.77
N ARG A 83 -3.20 12.15 9.19
CA ARG A 83 -2.95 12.15 7.73
C ARG A 83 -3.07 10.78 7.10
N THR A 84 -3.35 9.75 7.89
CA THR A 84 -3.50 8.37 7.42
C THR A 84 -4.87 7.83 7.79
N ILE A 85 -5.64 7.47 6.78
CA ILE A 85 -6.97 6.86 6.94
C ILE A 85 -6.84 5.39 6.60
N VAL A 86 -7.25 4.51 7.52
CA VAL A 86 -7.29 3.06 7.29
C VAL A 86 -8.74 2.64 7.04
N SER A 87 -8.96 1.98 5.92
CA SER A 87 -10.30 1.63 5.44
C SER A 87 -10.41 0.17 5.02
N GLY A 88 -11.56 -0.42 5.28
CA GLY A 88 -11.98 -1.72 4.76
C GLY A 88 -12.85 -1.62 3.50
N LEU A 89 -12.79 -0.51 2.78
CA LEU A 89 -13.66 -0.22 1.63
C LEU A 89 -13.58 -1.27 0.52
N GLU A 90 -12.45 -1.94 0.33
CA GLU A 90 -12.30 -3.03 -0.65
C GLU A 90 -13.34 -4.14 -0.43
N ALA A 91 -13.61 -4.50 0.82
CA ALA A 91 -14.63 -5.51 1.15
C ALA A 91 -16.03 -5.07 0.69
N GLN A 92 -16.35 -3.79 0.83
CA GLN A 92 -17.65 -3.24 0.40
C GLN A 92 -17.75 -3.09 -1.12
N LEU A 93 -16.65 -2.74 -1.77
CA LEU A 93 -16.59 -2.58 -3.23
C LEU A 93 -16.51 -3.93 -3.98
N GLY A 94 -16.30 -5.03 -3.26
CA GLY A 94 -16.09 -6.35 -3.86
C GLY A 94 -14.81 -6.43 -4.69
N THR A 95 -13.86 -5.54 -4.48
CA THR A 95 -12.57 -5.55 -5.17
C THR A 95 -11.59 -6.50 -4.48
N ARG A 96 -10.83 -7.24 -5.28
CA ARG A 96 -9.77 -8.15 -4.81
C ARG A 96 -8.40 -7.81 -5.41
N TYR A 97 -8.38 -6.92 -6.38
CA TYR A 97 -7.19 -6.58 -7.14
C TYR A 97 -6.95 -5.07 -7.11
N THR A 98 -5.71 -4.69 -6.98
CA THR A 98 -5.27 -3.28 -6.93
C THR A 98 -5.77 -2.47 -8.12
N ILE A 99 -5.76 -3.03 -9.32
CA ILE A 99 -6.24 -2.33 -10.52
C ILE A 99 -7.71 -1.95 -10.41
N ASP A 100 -8.54 -2.86 -9.89
CA ASP A 100 -9.99 -2.63 -9.76
C ASP A 100 -10.26 -1.55 -8.68
N LEU A 101 -9.51 -1.58 -7.56
CA LEU A 101 -9.56 -0.56 -6.53
C LEU A 101 -9.20 0.82 -7.10
N LEU A 102 -8.07 0.94 -7.80
CA LEU A 102 -7.61 2.21 -8.36
C LEU A 102 -8.60 2.80 -9.37
N HIS A 103 -9.19 1.98 -10.23
CA HIS A 103 -10.26 2.42 -11.13
C HIS A 103 -11.48 2.95 -10.38
N ARG A 104 -11.88 2.29 -9.29
CA ARG A 104 -12.99 2.76 -8.44
C ARG A 104 -12.66 4.10 -7.79
N LEU A 105 -11.47 4.21 -7.18
CA LEU A 105 -11.02 5.44 -6.54
C LEU A 105 -10.99 6.62 -7.51
N LYS A 106 -10.45 6.44 -8.72
CA LYS A 106 -10.42 7.50 -9.75
C LYS A 106 -11.81 7.96 -10.19
N ARG A 107 -12.78 7.04 -10.25
CA ARG A 107 -14.17 7.41 -10.56
C ARG A 107 -14.86 8.14 -9.41
N MET A 108 -14.56 7.75 -8.16
CA MET A 108 -15.19 8.34 -6.98
C MET A 108 -14.58 9.69 -6.58
N ALA A 109 -13.34 9.93 -6.97
CA ALA A 109 -12.61 11.18 -6.71
C ALA A 109 -11.78 11.60 -7.92
N PRO A 110 -12.42 12.06 -9.01
CA PRO A 110 -11.73 12.36 -10.28
C PRO A 110 -10.73 13.52 -10.18
N HIS A 111 -10.90 14.42 -9.22
CA HIS A 111 -10.02 15.58 -8.99
C HIS A 111 -8.83 15.27 -8.07
N ALA A 112 -8.83 14.12 -7.37
CA ALA A 112 -7.71 13.73 -6.52
C ALA A 112 -6.56 13.15 -7.35
N ARG A 113 -5.34 13.49 -6.97
CA ARG A 113 -4.12 12.92 -7.55
C ARG A 113 -3.67 11.74 -6.72
N PHE A 114 -3.85 10.54 -7.23
CA PHE A 114 -3.45 9.32 -6.54
C PHE A 114 -2.03 8.90 -6.88
N VAL A 115 -1.29 8.46 -5.87
CA VAL A 115 0.05 7.87 -5.96
C VAL A 115 0.02 6.50 -5.29
N TRP A 116 0.41 5.44 -5.98
CA TRP A 116 0.53 4.12 -5.39
C TRP A 116 1.79 4.01 -4.55
N ILE A 117 1.66 3.53 -3.30
CA ILE A 117 2.75 3.31 -2.35
C ILE A 117 3.02 1.82 -2.21
N MET A 118 4.28 1.41 -2.33
CA MET A 118 4.69 0.04 -2.01
C MET A 118 6.07 -0.01 -1.37
N GLY A 119 6.32 -1.03 -0.54
CA GLY A 119 7.67 -1.38 -0.12
C GLY A 119 8.46 -2.07 -1.24
N ALA A 120 9.77 -1.97 -1.21
CA ALA A 120 10.66 -2.57 -2.21
C ALA A 120 10.57 -4.11 -2.27
N ASP A 121 10.14 -4.76 -1.19
CA ASP A 121 9.83 -6.19 -1.14
C ASP A 121 8.75 -6.59 -2.15
N ASN A 122 7.74 -5.73 -2.36
CA ASN A 122 6.69 -5.96 -3.34
C ASN A 122 7.14 -5.73 -4.78
N LEU A 123 8.20 -4.95 -5.01
CA LEU A 123 8.68 -4.62 -6.35
C LEU A 123 9.13 -5.88 -7.12
N ARG A 124 9.73 -6.85 -6.40
CA ARG A 124 10.15 -8.11 -6.97
C ARG A 124 8.98 -8.88 -7.60
N ASP A 125 7.87 -8.94 -6.89
CA ASP A 125 6.71 -9.77 -7.23
C ASP A 125 5.57 -8.95 -7.87
N PHE A 126 5.76 -7.64 -8.07
CA PHE A 126 4.75 -6.75 -8.63
C PHE A 126 4.25 -7.21 -10.01
N HIS A 127 5.12 -7.83 -10.79
CA HIS A 127 4.77 -8.37 -12.11
C HIS A 127 3.77 -9.55 -12.06
N THR A 128 3.52 -10.15 -10.89
CA THR A 128 2.51 -11.21 -10.70
C THR A 128 1.12 -10.63 -10.37
N TRP A 129 1.03 -9.32 -10.12
CA TRP A 129 -0.25 -8.70 -9.82
C TRP A 129 -1.10 -8.57 -11.08
N LYS A 130 -2.42 -8.80 -10.93
CA LYS A 130 -3.36 -8.64 -12.04
C LYS A 130 -3.18 -7.28 -12.70
N SER A 131 -2.95 -7.29 -14.00
CA SER A 131 -2.80 -6.08 -14.83
C SER A 131 -1.74 -5.08 -14.29
N TRP A 132 -0.63 -5.56 -13.76
CA TRP A 132 0.41 -4.73 -13.13
C TRP A 132 0.91 -3.60 -14.01
N GLN A 133 1.02 -3.81 -15.33
CA GLN A 133 1.40 -2.75 -16.28
C GLN A 133 0.34 -1.66 -16.39
N ALA A 134 -0.94 -2.04 -16.30
CA ALA A 134 -2.04 -1.07 -16.28
C ALA A 134 -2.02 -0.25 -14.98
N ILE A 135 -1.66 -0.86 -13.83
CA ILE A 135 -1.46 -0.12 -12.58
C ILE A 135 -0.38 0.96 -12.78
N ALA A 136 0.78 0.59 -13.35
CA ALA A 136 1.88 1.52 -13.60
C ALA A 136 1.51 2.67 -14.56
N ARG A 137 0.62 2.41 -15.53
CA ARG A 137 0.12 3.42 -16.47
C ARG A 137 -1.05 4.23 -15.92
N LEU A 138 -1.66 3.80 -14.82
CA LEU A 138 -2.84 4.45 -14.26
C LEU A 138 -2.50 5.51 -13.23
N VAL A 139 -1.47 5.27 -12.40
CA VAL A 139 -1.03 6.15 -11.32
C VAL A 139 0.49 6.16 -11.18
N PRO A 140 1.09 7.29 -10.73
CA PRO A 140 2.49 7.32 -10.30
C PRO A 140 2.74 6.33 -9.15
N ILE A 141 3.98 5.82 -9.04
CA ILE A 141 4.35 4.84 -8.02
C ILE A 141 5.53 5.35 -7.19
N VAL A 142 5.41 5.31 -5.86
CA VAL A 142 6.51 5.48 -4.93
C VAL A 142 6.87 4.13 -4.30
N VAL A 143 8.13 3.75 -4.45
CA VAL A 143 8.70 2.54 -3.86
C VAL A 143 9.63 2.95 -2.73
N VAL A 144 9.40 2.44 -1.53
CA VAL A 144 10.25 2.74 -0.37
C VAL A 144 11.12 1.53 -0.06
N ALA A 145 12.42 1.75 0.07
CA ALA A 145 13.36 0.73 0.52
C ALA A 145 12.96 0.18 1.89
N ARG A 146 13.22 -1.09 2.08
CA ARG A 146 13.26 -1.73 3.41
C ARG A 146 14.63 -2.37 3.57
N PRO A 147 15.25 -2.38 4.75
CA PRO A 147 16.48 -3.13 5.01
C PRO A 147 16.27 -4.60 4.68
N GLY A 148 17.31 -5.23 4.16
CA GLY A 148 17.20 -6.60 3.66
C GLY A 148 16.45 -6.73 2.33
N ALA A 149 15.88 -5.66 1.79
CA ALA A 149 15.41 -5.64 0.42
C ALA A 149 16.64 -5.79 -0.49
N ASN A 150 16.79 -6.99 -1.02
CA ASN A 150 17.89 -7.41 -1.86
C ASN A 150 18.12 -6.39 -3.00
N PRO A 151 19.40 -5.96 -3.26
CA PRO A 151 19.75 -5.13 -4.42
C PRO A 151 19.27 -5.70 -5.77
N LYS A 152 18.96 -7.00 -5.83
CA LYS A 152 18.30 -7.66 -6.97
C LYS A 152 16.89 -7.15 -7.29
N ALA A 153 16.30 -6.26 -6.49
CA ALA A 153 15.09 -5.52 -6.90
C ALA A 153 15.30 -4.72 -8.19
N GLY A 154 16.55 -4.33 -8.51
CA GLY A 154 16.93 -3.72 -9.78
C GLY A 154 16.75 -4.61 -11.00
N LEU A 155 16.61 -5.94 -10.83
CA LEU A 155 16.37 -6.92 -11.90
C LEU A 155 14.89 -7.31 -12.03
N SER A 156 13.96 -6.61 -11.34
CA SER A 156 12.54 -6.93 -11.44
C SER A 156 12.01 -6.63 -12.85
N ARG A 157 11.02 -7.41 -13.31
CA ARG A 157 10.33 -7.16 -14.59
C ARG A 157 9.74 -5.76 -14.67
N PHE A 158 9.36 -5.17 -13.53
CA PHE A 158 8.87 -3.79 -13.47
C PHE A 158 9.98 -2.80 -13.82
N VAL A 159 11.18 -2.93 -13.23
CA VAL A 159 12.32 -2.04 -13.54
C VAL A 159 12.74 -2.18 -14.99
N ASN A 160 12.76 -3.39 -15.54
CA ASN A 160 13.06 -3.59 -16.96
C ASN A 160 12.05 -2.91 -17.88
N ALA A 161 10.75 -2.97 -17.53
CA ALA A 161 9.68 -2.37 -18.35
C ALA A 161 9.57 -0.85 -18.21
N PHE A 162 9.87 -0.30 -17.04
CA PHE A 162 9.61 1.10 -16.70
C PHE A 162 10.83 1.85 -16.12
N GLY A 163 12.04 1.28 -16.22
CA GLY A 163 13.26 1.89 -15.67
C GLY A 163 13.53 3.29 -16.23
N ALA A 164 13.34 3.51 -17.53
CA ALA A 164 13.48 4.81 -18.17
C ALA A 164 12.47 5.88 -17.69
N ARG A 165 11.49 5.48 -16.90
CA ARG A 165 10.48 6.38 -16.30
C ARG A 165 10.70 6.60 -14.80
N ARG A 166 11.85 6.20 -14.27
CA ARG A 166 12.23 6.44 -12.89
C ARG A 166 12.73 7.88 -12.72
N LEU A 167 12.15 8.59 -11.75
CA LEU A 167 12.66 9.89 -11.30
C LEU A 167 13.84 9.68 -10.32
N ASN A 168 14.71 10.68 -10.22
CA ASN A 168 15.68 10.74 -9.14
C ASN A 168 14.96 10.93 -7.80
N GLU A 169 15.56 10.43 -6.74
CA GLU A 169 14.98 10.51 -5.38
C GLU A 169 14.72 11.95 -4.93
N GLN A 170 15.62 12.86 -5.26
CA GLN A 170 15.49 14.29 -4.95
C GLN A 170 14.28 14.94 -5.63
N ASP A 171 13.80 14.39 -6.73
CA ASP A 171 12.63 14.89 -7.48
C ASP A 171 11.31 14.26 -7.03
N ALA A 172 11.34 13.42 -5.99
CA ALA A 172 10.17 12.67 -5.52
C ALA A 172 8.93 13.54 -5.24
N ARG A 173 9.11 14.78 -4.78
CA ARG A 173 8.01 15.72 -4.52
C ARG A 173 7.24 16.11 -5.77
N THR A 174 7.82 15.96 -6.95
CA THR A 174 7.17 16.27 -8.22
C THR A 174 6.37 15.09 -8.78
N LEU A 175 6.53 13.89 -8.19
CA LEU A 175 6.00 12.62 -8.70
C LEU A 175 4.53 12.71 -9.12
N ALA A 176 3.67 13.29 -8.28
CA ALA A 176 2.22 13.40 -8.54
C ALA A 176 1.85 14.38 -9.66
N ARG A 177 2.81 15.14 -10.19
CA ARG A 177 2.60 16.09 -11.30
C ARG A 177 2.90 15.47 -12.67
N HIS A 178 3.59 14.34 -12.69
CA HIS A 178 3.95 13.64 -13.91
C HIS A 178 2.84 12.71 -14.38
N LYS A 179 2.71 12.55 -15.69
CA LYS A 179 1.81 11.54 -16.28
C LYS A 179 2.40 10.14 -16.12
N PRO A 180 1.64 9.15 -15.61
CA PRO A 180 2.08 7.76 -15.64
C PRO A 180 2.38 7.25 -17.06
N PRO A 181 3.26 6.28 -17.19
CA PRO A 181 4.01 5.60 -16.14
C PRO A 181 5.19 6.44 -15.65
N VAL A 182 5.26 6.63 -14.36
CA VAL A 182 6.36 7.31 -13.67
C VAL A 182 6.50 6.74 -12.26
N TRP A 183 7.72 6.62 -11.76
CA TRP A 183 7.95 6.07 -10.45
C TRP A 183 9.24 6.61 -9.83
N VAL A 184 9.35 6.49 -8.51
CA VAL A 184 10.55 6.88 -7.75
C VAL A 184 10.86 5.81 -6.73
N TYR A 185 12.14 5.60 -6.48
CA TYR A 185 12.67 4.72 -5.43
C TYR A 185 13.27 5.59 -4.33
N ILE A 186 12.78 5.44 -3.10
CA ILE A 186 13.23 6.18 -1.93
C ILE A 186 14.10 5.27 -1.08
N SER A 187 15.37 5.64 -0.94
CA SER A 187 16.34 4.96 -0.09
C SER A 187 16.22 5.53 1.33
N ALA A 188 15.65 4.78 2.26
CA ALA A 188 15.48 5.24 3.63
C ALA A 188 16.06 4.22 4.61
N PRO A 189 16.81 4.63 5.64
CA PRO A 189 17.22 3.74 6.72
C PRO A 189 15.99 3.22 7.47
N PHE A 190 16.01 1.98 7.88
CA PHE A 190 14.86 1.30 8.46
C PHE A 190 15.20 0.29 9.53
N ASP A 191 14.28 0.08 10.46
CA ASP A 191 14.33 -0.91 11.51
C ASP A 191 13.69 -2.24 11.05
N PRO A 192 14.39 -3.40 11.07
CA PRO A 192 13.97 -4.60 10.36
C PRO A 192 12.97 -5.44 11.18
N ILE A 193 11.67 -5.27 10.94
CA ILE A 193 10.64 -6.19 11.45
C ILE A 193 9.64 -6.50 10.33
N SER A 194 9.46 -7.78 10.00
CA SER A 194 8.47 -8.26 9.04
C SER A 194 7.23 -8.86 9.73
N SER A 195 6.10 -8.92 9.02
CA SER A 195 4.90 -9.60 9.52
C SER A 195 5.15 -11.08 9.82
N SER A 196 6.06 -11.72 9.08
CA SER A 196 6.43 -13.13 9.29
C SER A 196 7.20 -13.33 10.59
N GLU A 197 8.14 -12.43 10.91
CA GLU A 197 8.91 -12.46 12.15
C GLU A 197 8.01 -12.20 13.38
N ILE A 198 7.08 -11.24 13.25
CA ILE A 198 6.11 -10.98 14.34
C ILE A 198 5.21 -12.20 14.57
N ARG A 199 4.73 -12.86 13.50
CA ARG A 199 3.94 -14.09 13.67
C ARG A 199 4.74 -15.22 14.30
N ALA A 200 6.01 -15.39 13.92
CA ALA A 200 6.89 -16.37 14.54
C ALA A 200 7.10 -16.11 16.04
N GLN A 201 7.20 -14.86 16.46
CA GLN A 201 7.32 -14.47 17.87
C GLN A 201 6.00 -14.62 18.66
N MET A 202 4.85 -14.56 17.98
CA MET A 202 3.53 -14.72 18.62
C MET A 202 3.07 -16.19 18.74
N MET A 203 3.74 -17.13 18.07
CA MET A 203 3.48 -18.56 18.29
C MET A 203 4.22 -18.99 19.58
N PRO A 204 3.53 -19.37 20.66
CA PRO A 204 4.19 -19.99 21.80
C PRO A 204 4.83 -21.29 21.33
N ASN A 205 6.06 -21.56 21.81
CA ASN A 205 6.79 -22.79 21.58
C ASN A 205 5.83 -23.99 21.68
N ALA A 206 5.54 -24.62 20.57
CA ALA A 206 5.03 -25.97 20.60
C ALA A 206 6.15 -26.83 21.20
N SER A 207 5.96 -27.25 22.44
CA SER A 207 6.85 -28.21 23.10
C SER A 207 7.05 -29.39 22.15
N PRO A 208 8.28 -29.92 22.02
CA PRO A 208 8.49 -31.12 21.21
C PRO A 208 7.67 -32.27 21.83
N PRO A 209 7.11 -33.15 21.01
CA PRO A 209 6.44 -34.35 21.51
C PRO A 209 7.46 -35.21 22.27
N ILE A 210 7.05 -35.65 23.46
CA ILE A 210 7.76 -36.60 24.30
C ILE A 210 7.80 -37.96 23.62
#